data_b8526c6edbcb472915f0bca5a815ad6b
#
_entry.id   b8526c6edbcb472915f0bca5a815ad6b
#
_cell.length_a   1.000
_cell.length_b   1.000
_cell.length_c   1.000
_cell.angle_alpha   90.00
_cell.angle_beta   90.00
_cell.angle_gamma   90.00
#
_symmetry.space_group_name_H-M   'P 1'
#
loop_
_entity.id
_entity.type
_entity.pdbx_description
1 polymer ?
#
loop_
_entity_poly.entity_id
_entity_poly.type
_entity_poly.pdbx_seq_one_letter_code
_entity_poly.pdbx_strand_id
1 'polypeptide(L)'
;MFCADSYKMIELKEGEVLEEFYLDKKIIQNINLYRFTSDSILLSLFARAKFGDNVADFCSGSGVVGFHFLCLHPEINSLTLFEMQKELADMSRRTAEFNSFNCEIFCTRLQDIGSQFNDRFSLILCNPPYERGGFENAVYEKAVCRKEITLTLPEIIDVAFYKLKFGGRVALLNRADRAAELIFLLKKRGLEPKRIQFVSGAEGDKPYIIMVEAVKGGKEGVEVLPTLVNGR
;
A
#
# COMPACT_ATOMS: atom_id res chain seq x y z
N MET A 1 26.89 -28.44 17.02
CA MET A 1 27.28 -27.04 17.17
C MET A 1 26.04 -26.24 16.87
N PHE A 2 25.23 -25.95 17.91
CA PHE A 2 23.96 -25.21 17.75
C PHE A 2 24.30 -23.74 17.56
N CYS A 3 24.03 -23.16 16.39
CA CYS A 3 24.01 -21.71 16.23
C CYS A 3 22.95 -21.17 17.20
N ALA A 4 23.36 -20.38 18.15
CA ALA A 4 22.48 -19.56 18.95
C ALA A 4 21.89 -18.49 17.99
N ASP A 5 20.65 -18.68 17.58
CA ASP A 5 19.87 -17.62 16.98
C ASP A 5 19.80 -16.48 17.99
N SER A 6 20.56 -15.41 17.73
CA SER A 6 20.43 -14.17 18.49
C SER A 6 19.03 -13.63 18.21
N TYR A 7 18.09 -13.93 19.10
CA TYR A 7 16.77 -13.30 19.07
C TYR A 7 16.98 -11.79 19.14
N LYS A 8 16.82 -11.11 18.00
CA LYS A 8 16.73 -9.64 17.98
C LYS A 8 15.53 -9.27 18.85
N MET A 9 15.78 -8.75 20.04
CA MET A 9 14.72 -8.21 20.88
C MET A 9 14.26 -6.91 20.25
N ILE A 10 12.95 -6.80 19.98
CA ILE A 10 12.32 -5.56 19.53
C ILE A 10 11.73 -4.85 20.74
N GLU A 11 12.08 -3.59 20.93
CA GLU A 11 11.48 -2.75 21.96
C GLU A 11 10.14 -2.24 21.44
N LEU A 12 9.05 -2.59 22.12
CA LEU A 12 7.70 -2.13 21.83
C LEU A 12 7.37 -0.92 22.70
N LYS A 13 6.79 0.12 22.11
CA LYS A 13 6.29 1.30 22.80
C LYS A 13 4.89 1.06 23.35
N GLU A 14 4.37 1.98 24.16
CA GLU A 14 3.02 1.92 24.71
C GLU A 14 1.96 1.78 23.59
N GLY A 15 1.09 0.81 23.74
CA GLY A 15 0.05 0.48 22.76
C GLY A 15 0.53 -0.29 21.54
N GLU A 16 1.83 -0.61 21.43
CA GLU A 16 2.34 -1.40 20.33
C GLU A 16 2.24 -2.89 20.62
N VAL A 17 1.96 -3.65 19.56
CA VAL A 17 1.91 -5.11 19.54
C VAL A 17 2.71 -5.63 18.36
N LEU A 18 3.24 -6.83 18.49
CA LEU A 18 3.95 -7.53 17.42
C LEU A 18 3.02 -8.60 16.84
N GLU A 19 2.65 -8.46 15.57
CA GLU A 19 1.74 -9.37 14.87
C GLU A 19 2.46 -10.14 13.76
N GLU A 20 2.08 -11.38 13.54
CA GLU A 20 2.54 -12.14 12.38
C GLU A 20 1.78 -11.70 11.15
N PHE A 21 2.47 -11.52 10.02
CA PHE A 21 1.85 -11.11 8.77
C PHE A 21 2.25 -11.97 7.55
N TYR A 22 3.38 -12.68 7.64
CA TYR A 22 3.83 -13.60 6.60
C TYR A 22 4.83 -14.59 7.17
N LEU A 23 4.51 -15.91 7.15
CA LEU A 23 5.38 -16.98 7.70
C LEU A 23 5.94 -16.60 9.08
N ASP A 24 7.28 -16.54 9.22
CA ASP A 24 8.00 -16.16 10.43
C ASP A 24 8.16 -14.64 10.61
N LYS A 25 7.66 -13.84 9.67
CA LYS A 25 7.81 -12.38 9.69
C LYS A 25 6.75 -11.72 10.54
N LYS A 26 7.18 -10.72 11.30
CA LYS A 26 6.32 -9.98 12.25
C LYS A 26 6.34 -8.49 11.95
N ILE A 27 5.23 -7.84 12.23
CA ILE A 27 5.05 -6.40 12.02
C ILE A 27 4.61 -5.73 13.32
N ILE A 28 5.15 -4.54 13.58
CA ILE A 28 4.71 -3.71 14.70
C ILE A 28 3.41 -3.01 14.29
N GLN A 29 2.40 -3.13 15.14
CA GLN A 29 1.13 -2.41 15.03
C GLN A 29 0.86 -1.64 16.31
N ASN A 30 0.05 -0.59 16.27
CA ASN A 30 -0.39 0.10 17.48
C ASN A 30 -1.91 0.05 17.57
N ILE A 31 -2.42 -0.43 18.73
CA ILE A 31 -3.87 -0.60 18.97
C ILE A 31 -4.65 0.71 18.98
N ASN A 32 -3.97 1.85 19.18
CA ASN A 32 -4.54 3.19 19.19
C ASN A 32 -4.44 3.91 17.84
N LEU A 33 -3.78 3.30 16.84
CA LEU A 33 -3.63 3.84 15.49
C LEU A 33 -4.32 2.94 14.46
N TYR A 34 -4.21 3.32 13.18
CA TYR A 34 -4.70 2.47 12.10
C TYR A 34 -3.92 1.15 12.07
N ARG A 35 -4.65 0.05 12.22
CA ARG A 35 -4.13 -1.31 12.04
C ARG A 35 -4.45 -1.80 10.65
N PHE A 36 -3.55 -2.58 10.07
CA PHE A 36 -3.83 -3.20 8.78
C PHE A 36 -5.01 -4.20 8.90
N THR A 37 -5.72 -4.36 7.81
CA THR A 37 -6.78 -5.35 7.65
C THR A 37 -6.38 -6.35 6.57
N SER A 38 -7.16 -7.42 6.43
CA SER A 38 -6.99 -8.36 5.30
C SER A 38 -6.95 -7.65 3.94
N ASP A 39 -7.62 -6.51 3.80
CA ASP A 39 -7.65 -5.72 2.57
C ASP A 39 -6.25 -5.23 2.15
N SER A 40 -5.38 -4.90 3.11
CA SER A 40 -4.00 -4.50 2.83
C SER A 40 -3.20 -5.63 2.19
N ILE A 41 -3.40 -6.86 2.63
CA ILE A 41 -2.76 -8.05 2.07
C ILE A 41 -3.26 -8.33 0.66
N LEU A 42 -4.55 -8.09 0.37
CA LEU A 42 -5.12 -8.30 -0.96
C LEU A 42 -4.42 -7.48 -2.05
N LEU A 43 -4.03 -6.24 -1.75
CA LEU A 43 -3.32 -5.41 -2.73
C LEU A 43 -1.96 -6.01 -3.10
N SER A 44 -1.21 -6.51 -2.13
CA SER A 44 0.09 -7.13 -2.38
C SER A 44 -0.02 -8.45 -3.16
N LEU A 45 -1.13 -9.20 -2.98
CA LEU A 45 -1.43 -10.41 -3.75
C LEU A 45 -1.93 -10.09 -5.18
N PHE A 46 -2.65 -8.98 -5.33
CA PHE A 46 -3.15 -8.52 -6.62
C PHE A 46 -2.04 -7.97 -7.52
N ALA A 47 -1.12 -7.18 -6.97
CA ALA A 47 -0.05 -6.56 -7.73
C ALA A 47 0.92 -7.62 -8.28
N ARG A 48 1.45 -7.38 -9.49
CA ARG A 48 2.39 -8.30 -10.14
C ARG A 48 3.80 -7.71 -10.12
N ALA A 49 4.76 -8.48 -9.61
CA ALA A 49 6.17 -8.13 -9.73
C ALA A 49 6.73 -8.50 -11.11
N LYS A 50 7.79 -7.80 -11.49
CA LYS A 50 8.71 -8.20 -12.56
C LYS A 50 10.11 -8.21 -11.98
N PHE A 51 10.95 -9.09 -12.51
CA PHE A 51 12.35 -9.15 -12.11
C PHE A 51 13.01 -7.76 -12.20
N GLY A 52 13.66 -7.33 -11.13
CA GLY A 52 14.35 -6.04 -11.06
C GLY A 52 13.45 -4.83 -10.90
N ASP A 53 12.18 -4.98 -10.51
CA ASP A 53 11.30 -3.84 -10.23
C ASP A 53 11.84 -2.97 -9.10
N ASN A 54 11.82 -1.66 -9.30
CA ASN A 54 11.93 -0.67 -8.23
C ASN A 54 10.51 -0.35 -7.75
N VAL A 55 10.20 -0.75 -6.53
CA VAL A 55 8.85 -0.68 -5.97
C VAL A 55 8.74 0.47 -4.97
N ALA A 56 7.64 1.22 -5.03
CA ALA A 56 7.25 2.16 -3.98
C ALA A 56 5.94 1.71 -3.33
N ASP A 57 5.82 1.91 -2.01
CA ASP A 57 4.57 1.77 -1.26
C ASP A 57 4.14 3.16 -0.77
N PHE A 58 3.06 3.68 -1.35
CA PHE A 58 2.50 4.99 -1.05
C PHE A 58 1.44 4.90 0.04
N CYS A 59 1.48 5.81 1.01
CA CYS A 59 0.65 5.75 2.22
C CYS A 59 0.86 4.44 2.97
N SER A 60 2.12 4.07 3.16
CA SER A 60 2.52 2.72 3.57
C SER A 60 2.06 2.33 4.98
N GLY A 61 1.64 3.30 5.81
CA GLY A 61 1.26 3.03 7.19
C GLY A 61 2.42 2.39 7.97
N SER A 62 2.14 1.25 8.61
CA SER A 62 3.17 0.41 9.26
C SER A 62 4.01 -0.43 8.28
N GLY A 63 3.77 -0.29 6.96
CA GLY A 63 4.54 -0.95 5.91
C GLY A 63 4.02 -2.31 5.47
N VAL A 64 2.84 -2.73 5.90
CA VAL A 64 2.35 -4.10 5.67
C VAL A 64 2.26 -4.47 4.19
N VAL A 65 1.77 -3.58 3.32
CA VAL A 65 1.62 -3.86 1.88
C VAL A 65 2.98 -4.07 1.24
N GLY A 66 3.91 -3.13 1.43
CA GLY A 66 5.25 -3.19 0.89
C GLY A 66 6.04 -4.38 1.42
N PHE A 67 6.01 -4.64 2.72
CA PHE A 67 6.74 -5.76 3.32
C PHE A 67 6.18 -7.12 2.91
N HIS A 68 4.85 -7.26 2.86
CA HIS A 68 4.24 -8.50 2.37
C HIS A 68 4.58 -8.73 0.90
N PHE A 69 4.53 -7.66 0.09
CA PHE A 69 4.95 -7.73 -1.31
C PHE A 69 6.43 -8.13 -1.47
N LEU A 70 7.33 -7.57 -0.65
CA LEU A 70 8.75 -7.94 -0.64
C LEU A 70 8.96 -9.43 -0.27
N CYS A 71 8.19 -9.94 0.70
CA CYS A 71 8.24 -11.35 1.07
C CYS A 71 7.78 -12.29 -0.05
N LEU A 72 6.75 -11.89 -0.81
CA LEU A 72 6.25 -12.65 -1.95
C LEU A 72 7.18 -12.59 -3.17
N HIS A 73 7.92 -11.49 -3.32
CA HIS A 73 8.67 -11.14 -4.53
C HIS A 73 10.10 -10.75 -4.23
N PRO A 74 10.95 -11.70 -3.78
CA PRO A 74 12.36 -11.42 -3.50
C PRO A 74 13.18 -11.02 -4.73
N GLU A 75 12.63 -11.19 -5.94
CA GLU A 75 13.24 -10.81 -7.21
C GLU A 75 13.19 -9.31 -7.52
N ILE A 76 12.52 -8.48 -6.72
CA ILE A 76 12.51 -7.02 -6.91
C ILE A 76 13.88 -6.42 -6.57
N ASN A 77 14.21 -5.31 -7.21
CA ASN A 77 15.50 -4.64 -6.99
C ASN A 77 15.52 -3.76 -5.73
N SER A 78 14.41 -3.07 -5.46
CA SER A 78 14.31 -2.18 -4.30
C SER A 78 12.86 -1.98 -3.85
N LEU A 79 12.70 -1.70 -2.54
CA LEU A 79 11.45 -1.26 -1.95
C LEU A 79 11.65 0.08 -1.25
N THR A 80 10.78 1.05 -1.52
CA THR A 80 10.78 2.37 -0.88
C THR A 80 9.38 2.66 -0.32
N LEU A 81 9.27 2.96 0.97
CA LEU A 81 8.02 3.27 1.64
C LEU A 81 7.90 4.78 1.87
N PHE A 82 6.71 5.34 1.65
CA PHE A 82 6.39 6.74 1.93
C PHE A 82 5.19 6.83 2.87
N GLU A 83 5.43 7.37 4.06
CA GLU A 83 4.41 7.54 5.10
C GLU A 83 4.55 8.92 5.75
N MET A 84 3.44 9.64 5.91
CA MET A 84 3.46 11.00 6.48
C MET A 84 3.44 11.01 8.01
N GLN A 85 2.87 10.00 8.64
CA GLN A 85 2.74 9.91 10.09
C GLN A 85 4.04 9.36 10.68
N LYS A 86 4.68 10.18 11.52
CA LYS A 86 5.99 9.86 12.10
C LYS A 86 5.97 8.55 12.91
N GLU A 87 4.91 8.31 13.63
CA GLU A 87 4.73 7.11 14.46
C GLU A 87 4.66 5.85 13.60
N LEU A 88 3.89 5.88 12.49
CA LEU A 88 3.77 4.76 11.57
C LEU A 88 5.09 4.51 10.81
N ALA A 89 5.74 5.57 10.35
CA ALA A 89 7.06 5.47 9.70
C ALA A 89 8.14 4.92 10.64
N ASP A 90 8.09 5.25 11.96
CA ASP A 90 8.99 4.69 12.96
C ASP A 90 8.72 3.18 13.16
N MET A 91 7.45 2.78 13.28
CA MET A 91 7.08 1.35 13.36
C MET A 91 7.58 0.58 12.13
N SER A 92 7.44 1.15 10.92
CA SER A 92 7.94 0.55 9.68
C SER A 92 9.46 0.35 9.72
N ARG A 93 10.24 1.33 10.21
CA ARG A 93 11.71 1.22 10.32
C ARG A 93 12.11 0.10 11.28
N ARG A 94 11.51 0.06 12.47
CA ARG A 94 11.77 -0.99 13.46
C ARG A 94 11.33 -2.37 12.97
N THR A 95 10.22 -2.46 12.26
CA THR A 95 9.76 -3.68 11.58
C THR A 95 10.78 -4.15 10.54
N ALA A 96 11.27 -3.23 9.70
CA ALA A 96 12.27 -3.56 8.68
C ALA A 96 13.58 -4.04 9.30
N GLU A 97 14.06 -3.37 10.35
CA GLU A 97 15.26 -3.76 11.09
C GLU A 97 15.11 -5.14 11.74
N PHE A 98 14.00 -5.39 12.41
CA PHE A 98 13.70 -6.67 13.05
C PHE A 98 13.73 -7.84 12.05
N ASN A 99 13.05 -7.69 10.91
CA ASN A 99 12.98 -8.72 9.87
C ASN A 99 14.18 -8.73 8.92
N SER A 100 15.12 -7.79 9.05
CA SER A 100 16.26 -7.58 8.13
C SER A 100 15.81 -7.31 6.69
N PHE A 101 14.73 -6.54 6.50
CA PHE A 101 14.29 -6.10 5.20
C PHE A 101 15.18 -4.98 4.66
N ASN A 102 15.68 -5.15 3.43
CA ASN A 102 16.43 -4.11 2.73
C ASN A 102 15.45 -3.17 2.01
N CYS A 103 15.16 -2.02 2.62
CA CYS A 103 14.24 -1.02 2.08
C CYS A 103 14.58 0.38 2.57
N GLU A 104 14.09 1.40 1.85
CA GLU A 104 14.17 2.80 2.25
C GLU A 104 12.80 3.25 2.79
N ILE A 105 12.77 4.03 3.88
CA ILE A 105 11.53 4.51 4.50
C ILE A 105 11.62 6.02 4.72
N PHE A 106 10.76 6.76 4.03
CA PHE A 106 10.67 8.21 4.10
C PHE A 106 9.43 8.65 4.87
N CYS A 107 9.65 9.46 5.91
CA CYS A 107 8.56 10.12 6.64
C CYS A 107 8.25 11.45 5.92
N THR A 108 7.31 11.41 4.97
CA THR A 108 6.95 12.56 4.15
C THR A 108 5.52 12.42 3.60
N ARG A 109 4.90 13.54 3.28
CA ARG A 109 3.62 13.56 2.54
C ARG A 109 3.87 13.17 1.09
N LEU A 110 2.89 12.54 0.43
CA LEU A 110 3.02 12.19 -1.00
C LEU A 110 3.28 13.43 -1.87
N GLN A 111 2.60 14.54 -1.59
CA GLN A 111 2.75 15.79 -2.34
C GLN A 111 4.18 16.36 -2.25
N ASP A 112 4.92 16.04 -1.19
CA ASP A 112 6.25 16.56 -0.89
C ASP A 112 7.37 15.60 -1.34
N ILE A 113 7.04 14.48 -2.00
CA ILE A 113 8.04 13.58 -2.56
C ILE A 113 8.84 14.32 -3.64
N GLY A 114 10.12 14.53 -3.38
CA GLY A 114 11.01 15.33 -4.22
C GLY A 114 11.19 14.81 -5.65
N SER A 115 11.65 15.68 -6.54
CA SER A 115 11.83 15.39 -7.96
C SER A 115 12.91 14.32 -8.23
N GLN A 116 13.81 14.04 -7.28
CA GLN A 116 14.78 12.95 -7.37
C GLN A 116 14.15 11.56 -7.51
N PHE A 117 12.86 11.43 -7.22
CA PHE A 117 12.09 10.21 -7.40
C PHE A 117 11.27 10.19 -8.71
N ASN A 118 11.37 11.22 -9.56
CA ASN A 118 10.68 11.23 -10.84
C ASN A 118 11.19 10.12 -11.75
N ASP A 119 10.27 9.42 -12.43
CA ASP A 119 10.54 8.31 -13.34
C ASP A 119 11.42 7.19 -12.72
N ARG A 120 11.42 7.06 -11.38
CA ARG A 120 12.27 6.10 -10.66
C ARG A 120 11.62 4.72 -10.51
N PHE A 121 10.31 4.68 -10.25
CA PHE A 121 9.64 3.44 -9.90
C PHE A 121 9.05 2.73 -11.11
N SER A 122 9.14 1.40 -11.11
CA SER A 122 8.50 0.54 -12.10
C SER A 122 7.17 -0.02 -11.62
N LEU A 123 6.97 -0.04 -10.29
CA LEU A 123 5.72 -0.39 -9.65
C LEU A 123 5.48 0.52 -8.44
N ILE A 124 4.26 1.03 -8.33
CA ILE A 124 3.77 1.71 -7.13
C ILE A 124 2.59 0.92 -6.58
N LEU A 125 2.64 0.60 -5.29
CA LEU A 125 1.55 0.07 -4.51
C LEU A 125 0.92 1.23 -3.75
N CYS A 126 -0.41 1.31 -3.67
CA CYS A 126 -1.08 2.34 -2.88
C CYS A 126 -2.41 1.83 -2.31
N ASN A 127 -2.45 1.74 -1.00
CA ASN A 127 -3.67 1.50 -0.23
C ASN A 127 -3.98 2.76 0.59
N PRO A 128 -4.55 3.80 -0.02
CA PRO A 128 -4.73 5.09 0.63
C PRO A 128 -5.80 5.00 1.72
N PRO A 129 -5.78 5.89 2.72
CA PRO A 129 -6.87 5.98 3.66
C PRO A 129 -8.15 6.35 2.91
N TYR A 130 -9.22 5.57 3.13
CA TYR A 130 -10.54 5.87 2.58
C TYR A 130 -11.27 6.80 3.52
N GLU A 131 -11.88 7.87 3.02
CA GLU A 131 -12.94 8.56 3.74
C GLU A 131 -14.10 7.58 3.92
N ARG A 132 -14.18 6.94 5.06
CA ARG A 132 -15.39 6.22 5.45
C ARG A 132 -16.37 7.26 6.01
N GLY A 133 -17.32 7.69 5.22
CA GLY A 133 -18.58 8.24 5.74
C GLY A 133 -19.33 7.13 6.48
N GLY A 134 -19.00 6.91 7.76
CA GLY A 134 -19.64 5.90 8.61
C GLY A 134 -19.11 5.99 10.03
N PHE A 135 -20.01 5.86 11.00
CA PHE A 135 -19.84 6.10 12.44
C PHE A 135 -18.77 5.24 13.16
N GLU A 136 -18.04 4.36 12.48
CA GLU A 136 -17.19 3.34 13.13
C GLU A 136 -15.70 3.74 13.33
N ASN A 137 -15.28 4.94 12.90
CA ASN A 137 -13.89 5.38 13.07
C ASN A 137 -13.73 6.79 13.65
N ALA A 138 -14.50 7.13 14.67
CA ALA A 138 -14.36 8.41 15.38
C ALA A 138 -12.94 8.63 15.97
N VAL A 139 -12.17 7.56 16.20
CA VAL A 139 -10.77 7.62 16.68
C VAL A 139 -9.82 7.94 15.54
N TYR A 140 -10.04 7.36 14.36
CA TYR A 140 -9.24 7.64 13.16
C TYR A 140 -9.52 9.05 12.63
N GLU A 141 -10.79 9.46 12.55
CA GLU A 141 -11.16 10.83 12.19
C GLU A 141 -10.56 11.86 13.15
N LYS A 142 -10.50 11.57 14.47
CA LYS A 142 -9.85 12.48 15.45
C LYS A 142 -8.35 12.58 15.29
N ALA A 143 -7.67 11.53 14.84
CA ALA A 143 -6.22 11.56 14.59
C ALA A 143 -5.87 12.25 13.27
N VAL A 144 -6.69 12.08 12.23
CA VAL A 144 -6.52 12.70 10.90
C VAL A 144 -7.08 14.12 10.87
N CYS A 145 -8.23 14.40 11.51
CA CYS A 145 -8.82 15.74 11.56
C CYS A 145 -8.01 16.77 12.37
N ARG A 146 -7.00 16.37 13.14
CA ARG A 146 -6.12 17.32 13.84
C ARG A 146 -5.01 17.90 12.98
N LYS A 147 -4.80 17.41 11.75
CA LYS A 147 -3.88 18.02 10.76
C LYS A 147 -4.53 17.98 9.40
N GLU A 148 -5.08 19.09 8.98
CA GLU A 148 -5.62 19.44 7.66
C GLU A 148 -4.78 18.89 6.49
N ILE A 149 -4.96 17.62 6.11
CA ILE A 149 -4.41 17.14 4.86
C ILE A 149 -5.26 15.94 4.38
N THR A 150 -6.35 16.24 3.73
CA THR A 150 -7.04 15.26 2.88
C THR A 150 -6.18 15.01 1.65
N LEU A 151 -5.54 13.86 1.58
CA LEU A 151 -4.92 13.37 0.36
C LEU A 151 -6.05 12.90 -0.57
N THR A 152 -6.23 13.58 -1.67
CA THR A 152 -7.28 13.28 -2.65
C THR A 152 -6.83 12.23 -3.66
N LEU A 153 -7.78 11.51 -4.23
CA LEU A 153 -7.50 10.53 -5.28
C LEU A 153 -6.78 11.13 -6.52
N PRO A 154 -7.16 12.33 -7.03
CA PRO A 154 -6.39 13.01 -8.06
C PRO A 154 -4.94 13.27 -7.69
N GLU A 155 -4.65 13.72 -6.45
CA GLU A 155 -3.27 13.96 -6.00
C GLU A 155 -2.45 12.67 -5.97
N ILE A 156 -3.01 11.56 -5.47
CA ILE A 156 -2.35 10.24 -5.49
C ILE A 156 -1.97 9.85 -6.91
N ILE A 157 -2.92 9.98 -7.84
CA ILE A 157 -2.75 9.60 -9.24
C ILE A 157 -1.71 10.50 -9.93
N ASP A 158 -1.72 11.80 -9.64
CA ASP A 158 -0.74 12.76 -10.16
C ASP A 158 0.67 12.43 -9.67
N VAL A 159 0.85 12.21 -8.37
CA VAL A 159 2.16 11.84 -7.82
C VAL A 159 2.62 10.51 -8.41
N ALA A 160 1.76 9.50 -8.47
CA ALA A 160 2.09 8.20 -9.05
C ALA A 160 2.57 8.35 -10.51
N PHE A 161 1.89 9.15 -11.31
CA PHE A 161 2.27 9.41 -12.69
C PHE A 161 3.69 10.00 -12.80
N TYR A 162 4.03 11.00 -11.98
CA TYR A 162 5.37 11.61 -12.03
C TYR A 162 6.48 10.68 -11.51
N LYS A 163 6.17 9.84 -10.52
CA LYS A 163 7.17 8.95 -9.91
C LYS A 163 7.39 7.65 -10.68
N LEU A 164 6.40 7.23 -11.50
CA LEU A 164 6.51 6.07 -12.39
C LEU A 164 7.37 6.38 -13.61
N LYS A 165 8.28 5.48 -13.96
CA LYS A 165 8.92 5.46 -15.29
C LYS A 165 7.86 5.15 -16.37
N PHE A 166 8.14 5.50 -17.64
CA PHE A 166 7.29 5.09 -18.77
C PHE A 166 7.16 3.55 -18.81
N GLY A 167 5.95 3.04 -19.00
CA GLY A 167 5.64 1.62 -18.89
C GLY A 167 5.59 1.08 -17.45
N GLY A 168 5.85 1.93 -16.45
CA GLY A 168 5.66 1.60 -15.04
C GLY A 168 4.18 1.45 -14.68
N ARG A 169 3.91 0.77 -13.57
CA ARG A 169 2.57 0.36 -13.14
C ARG A 169 2.24 0.94 -11.77
N VAL A 170 0.98 1.27 -11.56
CA VAL A 170 0.42 1.53 -10.23
C VAL A 170 -0.66 0.50 -9.93
N ALA A 171 -0.57 -0.15 -8.77
CA ALA A 171 -1.63 -0.96 -8.21
C ALA A 171 -2.30 -0.18 -7.08
N LEU A 172 -3.56 0.15 -7.25
CA LEU A 172 -4.37 0.97 -6.35
C LEU A 172 -5.54 0.16 -5.83
N LEU A 173 -5.80 0.29 -4.53
CA LEU A 173 -6.99 -0.22 -3.89
C LEU A 173 -7.91 0.95 -3.50
N ASN A 174 -9.21 0.84 -3.73
CA ASN A 174 -10.19 1.85 -3.34
C ASN A 174 -11.55 1.20 -3.06
N ARG A 175 -12.51 1.98 -2.59
CA ARG A 175 -13.90 1.55 -2.44
C ARG A 175 -14.53 1.24 -3.81
N ALA A 176 -15.32 0.18 -3.88
CA ALA A 176 -15.98 -0.23 -5.12
C ALA A 176 -16.97 0.81 -5.68
N ASP A 177 -17.61 1.59 -4.80
CA ASP A 177 -18.53 2.67 -5.20
C ASP A 177 -17.84 3.85 -5.89
N ARG A 178 -16.50 3.95 -5.78
CA ARG A 178 -15.69 4.95 -6.50
C ARG A 178 -15.03 4.40 -7.78
N ALA A 179 -15.41 3.23 -8.24
CA ALA A 179 -14.78 2.56 -9.38
C ALA A 179 -14.76 3.45 -10.65
N ALA A 180 -15.89 4.06 -10.98
CA ALA A 180 -16.00 4.93 -12.17
C ALA A 180 -15.08 6.15 -12.06
N GLU A 181 -15.03 6.80 -10.89
CA GLU A 181 -14.14 7.93 -10.63
C GLU A 181 -12.68 7.52 -10.76
N LEU A 182 -12.28 6.42 -10.11
CA LEU A 182 -10.91 5.92 -10.15
C LEU A 182 -10.44 5.64 -11.58
N ILE A 183 -11.24 4.91 -12.36
CA ILE A 183 -10.92 4.57 -13.76
C ILE A 183 -10.82 5.83 -14.62
N PHE A 184 -11.76 6.76 -14.47
CA PHE A 184 -11.75 8.02 -15.19
C PHE A 184 -10.50 8.85 -14.90
N LEU A 185 -10.13 9.00 -13.63
CA LEU A 185 -8.96 9.78 -13.21
C LEU A 185 -7.65 9.15 -13.70
N LEU A 186 -7.51 7.83 -13.61
CA LEU A 186 -6.36 7.11 -14.13
C LEU A 186 -6.20 7.35 -15.64
N LYS A 187 -7.25 7.12 -16.44
CA LYS A 187 -7.22 7.35 -17.91
C LYS A 187 -6.93 8.81 -18.25
N LYS A 188 -7.60 9.76 -17.59
CA LYS A 188 -7.37 11.19 -17.79
C LYS A 188 -5.92 11.58 -17.57
N ARG A 189 -5.23 10.92 -16.63
CA ARG A 189 -3.83 11.20 -16.32
C ARG A 189 -2.82 10.48 -17.20
N GLY A 190 -3.24 9.56 -18.06
CA GLY A 190 -2.36 8.75 -18.91
C GLY A 190 -1.83 7.49 -18.22
N LEU A 191 -2.52 7.05 -17.18
CA LEU A 191 -2.37 5.74 -16.55
C LEU A 191 -3.48 4.83 -17.05
N GLU A 192 -3.17 3.97 -18.01
CA GLU A 192 -4.19 3.10 -18.64
C GLU A 192 -4.48 1.88 -17.76
N PRO A 193 -5.74 1.68 -17.29
CA PRO A 193 -6.12 0.50 -16.53
C PRO A 193 -5.91 -0.76 -17.34
N LYS A 194 -5.22 -1.75 -16.76
CA LYS A 194 -4.89 -3.01 -17.41
C LYS A 194 -5.51 -4.21 -16.72
N ARG A 195 -5.73 -4.13 -15.42
CA ARG A 195 -6.38 -5.18 -14.64
C ARG A 195 -7.27 -4.57 -13.57
N ILE A 196 -8.44 -5.17 -13.41
CA ILE A 196 -9.42 -4.78 -12.40
C ILE A 196 -9.89 -6.04 -11.68
N GLN A 197 -10.00 -5.96 -10.36
CA GLN A 197 -10.63 -6.99 -9.55
C GLN A 197 -11.50 -6.36 -8.47
N PHE A 198 -12.71 -6.85 -8.34
CA PHE A 198 -13.59 -6.49 -7.23
C PHE A 198 -13.44 -7.49 -6.08
N VAL A 199 -13.74 -7.03 -4.86
CA VAL A 199 -13.73 -7.87 -3.64
C VAL A 199 -15.08 -7.75 -2.96
N SER A 200 -15.66 -8.90 -2.59
CA SER A 200 -16.90 -8.99 -1.82
C SER A 200 -16.68 -9.77 -0.52
N GLY A 201 -17.62 -9.63 0.44
CA GLY A 201 -17.57 -10.36 1.72
C GLY A 201 -17.97 -11.83 1.57
N ALA A 202 -18.93 -12.11 0.69
CA ALA A 202 -19.38 -13.46 0.35
C ALA A 202 -19.74 -13.56 -1.12
N GLU A 203 -19.93 -14.79 -1.61
CA GLU A 203 -20.39 -15.04 -2.97
C GLU A 203 -21.78 -14.41 -3.19
N GLY A 204 -21.91 -13.65 -4.28
CA GLY A 204 -23.16 -12.93 -4.62
C GLY A 204 -23.34 -11.59 -3.90
N ASP A 205 -22.50 -11.27 -2.94
CA ASP A 205 -22.54 -9.99 -2.24
C ASP A 205 -22.11 -8.83 -3.13
N LYS A 206 -22.62 -7.64 -2.82
CA LYS A 206 -22.16 -6.40 -3.45
C LYS A 206 -20.67 -6.16 -3.12
N PRO A 207 -19.82 -5.93 -4.13
CA PRO A 207 -18.43 -5.61 -3.90
C PRO A 207 -18.26 -4.35 -3.03
N TYR A 208 -17.28 -4.38 -2.13
CA TYR A 208 -16.94 -3.24 -1.26
C TYR A 208 -15.60 -2.60 -1.61
N ILE A 209 -14.71 -3.35 -2.29
CA ILE A 209 -13.41 -2.87 -2.78
C ILE A 209 -13.29 -3.10 -4.29
N ILE A 210 -12.53 -2.21 -4.93
CA ILE A 210 -11.95 -2.38 -6.25
C ILE A 210 -10.42 -2.27 -6.16
N MET A 211 -9.72 -3.19 -6.81
CA MET A 211 -8.27 -3.10 -7.07
C MET A 211 -8.05 -2.87 -8.56
N VAL A 212 -7.19 -1.91 -8.88
CA VAL A 212 -6.87 -1.54 -10.27
C VAL A 212 -5.36 -1.50 -10.45
N GLU A 213 -4.84 -2.21 -11.44
CA GLU A 213 -3.48 -2.02 -11.94
C GLU A 213 -3.54 -1.21 -13.25
N ALA A 214 -2.83 -0.08 -13.28
CA ALA A 214 -2.77 0.80 -14.45
C ALA A 214 -1.32 1.06 -14.87
N VAL A 215 -1.10 1.30 -16.17
CA VAL A 215 0.22 1.43 -16.81
C VAL A 215 0.41 2.84 -17.36
N LYS A 216 1.52 3.51 -17.02
CA LYS A 216 1.92 4.80 -17.58
C LYS A 216 2.22 4.65 -19.07
N GLY A 217 1.42 5.32 -19.93
CA GLY A 217 1.54 5.23 -21.38
C GLY A 217 1.10 3.88 -21.96
N GLY A 218 0.29 3.11 -21.22
CA GLY A 218 -0.27 1.84 -21.68
C GLY A 218 -1.22 2.00 -22.87
N LYS A 219 -1.32 0.96 -23.70
CA LYS A 219 -2.33 0.86 -24.76
C LYS A 219 -3.68 0.48 -24.16
N GLU A 220 -4.78 0.78 -24.82
CA GLU A 220 -6.14 0.40 -24.40
C GLU A 220 -6.30 -1.11 -24.20
N GLY A 221 -7.34 -1.45 -23.43
CA GLY A 221 -7.73 -2.82 -23.10
C GLY A 221 -7.46 -3.17 -21.63
N VAL A 222 -8.49 -3.65 -20.95
CA VAL A 222 -8.50 -4.01 -19.53
C VAL A 222 -8.98 -5.46 -19.36
N GLU A 223 -8.28 -6.19 -18.49
CA GLU A 223 -8.70 -7.50 -18.00
C GLU A 223 -9.51 -7.32 -16.73
N VAL A 224 -10.75 -7.80 -16.71
CA VAL A 224 -11.58 -7.83 -15.49
C VAL A 224 -11.48 -9.24 -14.92
N LEU A 225 -10.89 -9.35 -13.74
CA LEU A 225 -10.73 -10.61 -13.04
C LEU A 225 -12.03 -11.01 -12.32
N PRO A 226 -12.26 -12.30 -12.06
CA PRO A 226 -13.36 -12.75 -11.21
C PRO A 226 -13.35 -12.02 -9.85
N THR A 227 -14.56 -11.73 -9.32
CA THR A 227 -14.68 -11.15 -7.99
C THR A 227 -14.04 -12.06 -6.95
N LEU A 228 -13.17 -11.51 -6.13
CA LEU A 228 -12.54 -12.22 -5.02
C LEU A 228 -13.47 -12.20 -3.82
N VAL A 229 -13.70 -13.34 -3.21
CA VAL A 229 -14.43 -13.44 -1.93
C VAL A 229 -13.40 -13.37 -0.79
N ASN A 230 -13.51 -12.35 0.04
CA ASN A 230 -12.69 -12.18 1.25
C ASN A 230 -13.61 -12.32 2.45
N GLY A 231 -13.83 -13.57 2.89
CA GLY A 231 -14.66 -13.86 4.06
C GLY A 231 -14.16 -13.11 5.29
N ARG A 232 -15.02 -12.27 5.85
CA ARG A 232 -14.74 -11.51 7.08
C ARG A 232 -15.16 -12.33 8.29
#